data_6ec72ce1f38bc2f298950d6c4999884b
#
_entry.id   6ec72ce1f38bc2f298950d6c4999884b
#
_cell.length_a   1.000
_cell.length_b   1.000
_cell.length_c   1.000
_cell.angle_alpha   90.00
_cell.angle_beta   90.00
_cell.angle_gamma   90.00
#
_symmetry.space_group_name_H-M   'P 1'
#
loop_
_entity.id
_entity.type
_entity.pdbx_description
1 polymer ?
#
loop_
_entity_poly.entity_id
_entity_poly.type
_entity_poly.pdbx_seq_one_letter_code
_entity_poly.pdbx_strand_id
1 'polypeptide(L)'
;MSLIEKMQNRRSVRAFNNEPVTDEELKQILQAGMLAPNGKGLKPWSFVTIRDEKTLRDLVNCRKGGAAMLKTATAAIAVYSDSDVTDTYVEDSSLAMGWMHIMASELGLGSCWLQLRLRPSNEEGVTAEEFVNARLGAPTNQKVEALLVMGHIDEAPKANGLPEINGEKVHSERW
;
A
#
# COMPACT_ATOMS: atom_id res chain seq x y z
N MET A 1 22.56 -4.67 -7.30
CA MET A 1 21.60 -5.51 -6.57
C MET A 1 20.60 -6.08 -7.57
N SER A 2 20.40 -7.39 -7.58
CA SER A 2 19.43 -8.06 -8.45
C SER A 2 17.99 -7.75 -8.00
N LEU A 3 17.00 -7.98 -8.86
CA LEU A 3 15.60 -7.77 -8.48
C LEU A 3 15.18 -8.64 -7.29
N ILE A 4 15.66 -9.88 -7.22
CA ILE A 4 15.35 -10.78 -6.10
C ILE A 4 15.94 -10.28 -4.78
N GLU A 5 17.14 -9.71 -4.77
CA GLU A 5 17.75 -9.09 -3.59
C GLU A 5 16.94 -7.86 -3.14
N LYS A 6 16.43 -7.07 -4.06
CA LYS A 6 15.53 -5.94 -3.75
C LYS A 6 14.24 -6.42 -3.08
N MET A 7 13.65 -7.51 -3.57
CA MET A 7 12.48 -8.14 -2.97
C MET A 7 12.76 -8.67 -1.55
N GLN A 8 13.95 -9.23 -1.29
CA GLN A 8 14.37 -9.67 0.04
C GLN A 8 14.50 -8.51 1.04
N ASN A 9 14.97 -7.35 0.58
CA ASN A 9 15.16 -6.15 1.41
C ASN A 9 13.83 -5.47 1.78
N ARG A 10 12.79 -5.60 0.94
CA ARG A 10 11.50 -5.01 1.23
C ARG A 10 10.88 -5.61 2.49
N ARG A 11 10.62 -4.78 3.47
CA ARG A 11 9.97 -5.13 4.75
C ARG A 11 8.81 -4.19 5.06
N SER A 12 7.88 -4.68 5.86
CA SER A 12 6.80 -3.83 6.39
C SER A 12 7.32 -3.02 7.58
N VAL A 13 7.56 -1.73 7.35
CA VAL A 13 8.04 -0.77 8.36
C VAL A 13 6.86 0.00 8.91
N ARG A 14 6.81 0.20 10.24
CA ARG A 14 5.69 0.81 10.95
C ARG A 14 6.06 1.97 11.86
N ALA A 15 7.32 2.39 11.82
CA ALA A 15 7.82 3.58 12.47
C ALA A 15 8.73 4.32 11.51
N PHE A 16 8.58 5.62 11.41
CA PHE A 16 9.28 6.47 10.47
C PHE A 16 9.90 7.65 11.22
N ASN A 17 10.95 8.22 10.67
CA ASN A 17 11.48 9.49 11.16
C ASN A 17 10.66 10.67 10.60
N ASN A 18 11.02 11.90 10.98
CA ASN A 18 10.26 13.09 10.58
C ASN A 18 10.68 13.67 9.22
N GLU A 19 11.59 13.02 8.50
CA GLU A 19 12.03 13.49 7.18
C GLU A 19 10.89 13.31 6.16
N PRO A 20 10.50 14.38 5.44
CA PRO A 20 9.39 14.31 4.49
C PRO A 20 9.76 13.46 3.27
N VAL A 21 8.82 12.64 2.80
CA VAL A 21 8.91 12.01 1.47
C VAL A 21 8.88 13.12 0.41
N THR A 22 9.86 13.14 -0.48
CA THR A 22 10.01 14.14 -1.53
C THR A 22 9.00 13.95 -2.67
N ASP A 23 8.81 14.99 -3.49
CA ASP A 23 7.94 14.91 -4.67
C ASP A 23 8.47 13.93 -5.71
N GLU A 24 9.79 13.83 -5.86
CA GLU A 24 10.41 12.91 -6.83
C GLU A 24 10.28 11.44 -6.38
N GLU A 25 10.46 11.14 -5.10
CA GLU A 25 10.22 9.80 -4.55
C GLU A 25 8.76 9.39 -4.72
N LEU A 26 7.83 10.28 -4.37
CA LEU A 26 6.40 10.02 -4.51
C LEU A 26 6.01 9.77 -5.98
N LYS A 27 6.56 10.56 -6.91
CA LYS A 27 6.35 10.40 -8.35
C LYS A 27 6.82 9.03 -8.84
N GLN A 28 8.02 8.59 -8.46
CA GLN A 28 8.56 7.28 -8.86
C GLN A 28 7.70 6.13 -8.31
N ILE A 29 7.22 6.25 -7.07
CA ILE A 29 6.31 5.25 -6.47
C ILE A 29 4.99 5.18 -7.24
N LEU A 30 4.38 6.32 -7.57
CA LEU A 30 3.15 6.37 -8.36
C LEU A 30 3.35 5.78 -9.76
N GLN A 31 4.48 6.10 -10.42
CA GLN A 31 4.83 5.53 -11.72
C GLN A 31 4.94 4.01 -11.66
N ALA A 32 5.54 3.45 -10.59
CA ALA A 32 5.59 2.01 -10.38
C ALA A 32 4.17 1.41 -10.29
N GLY A 33 3.28 2.02 -9.52
CA GLY A 33 1.87 1.58 -9.45
C GLY A 33 1.16 1.61 -10.80
N MET A 34 1.37 2.67 -11.59
CA MET A 34 0.78 2.83 -12.93
C MET A 34 1.33 1.84 -13.97
N LEU A 35 2.51 1.27 -13.73
CA LEU A 35 3.14 0.25 -14.59
C LEU A 35 2.70 -1.18 -14.24
N ALA A 36 1.94 -1.38 -13.17
CA ALA A 36 1.51 -2.71 -12.77
C ALA A 36 0.64 -3.38 -13.85
N PRO A 37 0.73 -4.70 -14.01
CA PRO A 37 -0.18 -5.43 -14.88
C PRO A 37 -1.60 -5.37 -14.33
N ASN A 38 -2.59 -5.43 -15.22
CA ASN A 38 -4.00 -5.34 -14.86
C ASN A 38 -4.89 -6.09 -15.84
N GLY A 39 -6.09 -6.42 -15.40
CA GLY A 39 -7.08 -7.14 -16.22
C GLY A 39 -7.41 -6.38 -17.51
N LYS A 40 -7.26 -7.03 -18.66
CA LYS A 40 -7.60 -6.50 -19.99
C LYS A 40 -6.96 -5.15 -20.36
N GLY A 41 -5.96 -4.68 -19.59
CA GLY A 41 -5.30 -3.39 -19.80
C GLY A 41 -6.18 -2.18 -19.49
N LEU A 42 -7.21 -2.33 -18.67
CA LEU A 42 -8.22 -1.31 -18.37
C LEU A 42 -7.71 -0.20 -17.45
N LYS A 43 -6.64 -0.45 -16.67
CA LYS A 43 -6.01 0.52 -15.75
C LYS A 43 -7.04 1.16 -14.79
N PRO A 44 -7.80 0.36 -14.03
CA PRO A 44 -8.96 0.84 -13.27
C PRO A 44 -8.57 1.58 -11.99
N TRP A 45 -7.30 1.60 -11.62
CA TRP A 45 -6.81 2.21 -10.39
C TRP A 45 -6.83 3.74 -10.43
N SER A 46 -7.02 4.30 -9.25
CA SER A 46 -6.80 5.71 -8.92
C SER A 46 -5.97 5.79 -7.64
N PHE A 47 -5.18 6.84 -7.51
CA PHE A 47 -4.30 7.02 -6.35
C PHE A 47 -4.58 8.38 -5.71
N VAL A 48 -4.76 8.41 -4.39
CA VAL A 48 -4.84 9.65 -3.61
C VAL A 48 -3.60 9.74 -2.74
N THR A 49 -2.77 10.74 -2.98
CA THR A 49 -1.58 11.03 -2.17
C THR A 49 -1.95 11.87 -0.96
N ILE A 50 -1.43 11.52 0.21
CA ILE A 50 -1.74 12.14 1.49
C ILE A 50 -0.40 12.51 2.13
N ARG A 51 -0.14 13.82 2.29
CA ARG A 51 1.06 14.39 2.94
C ARG A 51 0.70 15.41 4.01
N ASP A 52 -0.56 15.83 4.04
CA ASP A 52 -1.05 16.71 5.10
C ASP A 52 -1.05 15.96 6.44
N GLU A 53 -0.30 16.49 7.40
CA GLU A 53 -0.12 15.86 8.70
C GLU A 53 -1.45 15.64 9.43
N LYS A 54 -2.36 16.62 9.37
CA LYS A 54 -3.66 16.51 10.01
C LYS A 54 -4.45 15.33 9.43
N THR A 55 -4.49 15.20 8.11
CA THR A 55 -5.16 14.10 7.43
C THR A 55 -4.54 12.75 7.79
N LEU A 56 -3.20 12.65 7.82
CA LEU A 56 -2.52 11.42 8.25
C LEU A 56 -2.89 11.04 9.70
N ARG A 57 -2.96 12.00 10.63
CA ARG A 57 -3.33 11.77 12.03
C ARG A 57 -4.80 11.39 12.19
N ASP A 58 -5.70 11.99 11.41
CA ASP A 58 -7.13 11.64 11.40
C ASP A 58 -7.33 10.19 10.92
N LEU A 59 -6.56 9.75 9.94
CA LEU A 59 -6.60 8.38 9.41
C LEU A 59 -6.07 7.31 10.39
N VAL A 60 -5.49 7.66 11.53
CA VAL A 60 -5.10 6.67 12.57
C VAL A 60 -6.30 5.84 13.04
N ASN A 61 -7.51 6.38 12.93
CA ASN A 61 -8.75 5.71 13.31
C ASN A 61 -9.38 4.88 12.17
N CYS A 62 -8.80 4.88 10.98
CA CYS A 62 -9.38 4.21 9.81
C CYS A 62 -9.49 2.68 9.95
N ARG A 63 -8.70 2.08 10.82
CA ARG A 63 -8.70 0.64 11.03
C ARG A 63 -8.53 0.27 12.50
N LYS A 64 -9.42 -0.55 13.01
CA LYS A 64 -9.36 -1.07 14.38
C LYS A 64 -8.10 -1.94 14.56
N GLY A 65 -7.24 -1.52 15.51
CA GLY A 65 -6.06 -2.28 15.91
C GLY A 65 -4.93 -2.37 14.90
N GLY A 66 -4.79 -1.47 13.91
CA GLY A 66 -3.77 -1.64 12.88
C GLY A 66 -3.20 -0.40 12.19
N ALA A 67 -3.62 0.81 12.53
CA ALA A 67 -3.23 2.04 11.82
C ALA A 67 -2.25 2.95 12.57
N ALA A 68 -1.65 2.47 13.69
CA ALA A 68 -0.76 3.27 14.54
C ALA A 68 0.46 3.84 13.79
N MET A 69 0.91 3.20 12.71
CA MET A 69 2.01 3.66 11.88
C MET A 69 1.76 5.04 11.24
N LEU A 70 0.50 5.44 11.06
CA LEU A 70 0.14 6.77 10.57
C LEU A 70 0.49 7.90 11.54
N LYS A 71 0.82 7.58 12.81
CA LYS A 71 1.28 8.58 13.80
C LYS A 71 2.65 9.15 13.48
N THR A 72 3.49 8.41 12.77
CA THR A 72 4.86 8.84 12.41
C THR A 72 5.07 8.92 10.89
N ALA A 73 4.09 8.49 10.09
CA ALA A 73 4.17 8.58 8.65
C ALA A 73 4.23 10.03 8.17
N THR A 74 5.03 10.27 7.14
CA THR A 74 5.15 11.56 6.45
C THR A 74 4.44 11.56 5.10
N ALA A 75 4.06 10.38 4.60
CA ALA A 75 3.21 10.23 3.43
C ALA A 75 2.38 8.94 3.47
N ALA A 76 1.28 8.93 2.75
CA ALA A 76 0.54 7.72 2.41
C ALA A 76 -0.06 7.85 1.00
N ILE A 77 -0.32 6.71 0.35
CA ILE A 77 -1.06 6.63 -0.91
C ILE A 77 -2.26 5.71 -0.68
N ALA A 78 -3.47 6.24 -0.85
CA ALA A 78 -4.67 5.42 -0.90
C ALA A 78 -4.81 4.84 -2.31
N VAL A 79 -4.93 3.51 -2.40
CA VAL A 79 -5.06 2.78 -3.66
C VAL A 79 -6.51 2.41 -3.86
N TYR A 80 -7.08 3.01 -4.88
CA TYR A 80 -8.46 2.81 -5.31
C TYR A 80 -8.51 2.02 -6.61
N SER A 81 -9.65 1.44 -6.87
CA SER A 81 -10.01 0.93 -8.19
C SER A 81 -11.49 1.13 -8.46
N ASP A 82 -11.82 1.38 -9.72
CA ASP A 82 -13.19 1.55 -10.16
C ASP A 82 -13.86 0.18 -10.36
N SER A 83 -14.82 -0.14 -9.51
CA SER A 83 -15.56 -1.41 -9.55
C SER A 83 -16.57 -1.48 -10.71
N ASP A 84 -16.87 -0.37 -11.36
CA ASP A 84 -17.77 -0.34 -12.52
C ASP A 84 -17.00 -0.64 -13.82
N VAL A 85 -15.67 -0.48 -13.81
CA VAL A 85 -14.78 -0.73 -14.96
C VAL A 85 -14.39 -2.20 -15.06
N THR A 86 -14.15 -2.87 -13.94
CA THR A 86 -13.65 -4.25 -13.90
C THR A 86 -14.11 -5.02 -12.67
N ASP A 87 -14.29 -6.32 -12.84
CA ASP A 87 -14.53 -7.28 -11.77
C ASP A 87 -13.23 -7.71 -11.03
N THR A 88 -12.05 -7.46 -11.64
CA THR A 88 -10.72 -7.75 -11.07
C THR A 88 -10.11 -6.56 -10.30
N TYR A 89 -10.93 -5.64 -9.81
CA TYR A 89 -10.47 -4.41 -9.18
C TYR A 89 -9.60 -4.64 -7.92
N VAL A 90 -9.81 -5.73 -7.20
CA VAL A 90 -9.02 -6.11 -6.02
C VAL A 90 -7.62 -6.57 -6.43
N GLU A 91 -7.55 -7.47 -7.41
CA GLU A 91 -6.30 -8.01 -7.96
C GLU A 91 -5.46 -6.89 -8.59
N ASP A 92 -6.09 -6.04 -9.39
CA ASP A 92 -5.44 -4.91 -10.06
C ASP A 92 -4.87 -3.90 -9.05
N SER A 93 -5.64 -3.54 -8.02
CA SER A 93 -5.19 -2.67 -6.93
C SER A 93 -4.06 -3.30 -6.13
N SER A 94 -4.14 -4.61 -5.88
CA SER A 94 -3.13 -5.35 -5.12
C SER A 94 -1.80 -5.42 -5.86
N LEU A 95 -1.82 -5.61 -7.19
CA LEU A 95 -0.62 -5.59 -8.02
C LEU A 95 0.02 -4.21 -8.04
N ALA A 96 -0.77 -3.16 -8.24
CA ALA A 96 -0.28 -1.77 -8.19
C ALA A 96 0.36 -1.46 -6.83
N MET A 97 -0.30 -1.83 -5.72
CA MET A 97 0.21 -1.69 -4.36
C MET A 97 1.54 -2.43 -4.16
N GLY A 98 1.64 -3.68 -4.64
CA GLY A 98 2.87 -4.48 -4.54
C GLY A 98 4.05 -3.82 -5.26
N TRP A 99 3.83 -3.28 -6.46
CA TRP A 99 4.88 -2.59 -7.23
C TRP A 99 5.31 -1.29 -6.57
N MET A 100 4.36 -0.49 -6.07
CA MET A 100 4.68 0.72 -5.29
C MET A 100 5.46 0.39 -4.02
N HIS A 101 5.12 -0.70 -3.34
CA HIS A 101 5.80 -1.13 -2.11
C HIS A 101 7.25 -1.55 -2.35
N ILE A 102 7.53 -2.20 -3.50
CA ILE A 102 8.90 -2.54 -3.92
C ILE A 102 9.67 -1.27 -4.29
N MET A 103 9.04 -0.33 -5.02
CA MET A 103 9.69 0.93 -5.40
C MET A 103 10.04 1.78 -4.17
N ALA A 104 9.14 1.89 -3.19
CA ALA A 104 9.44 2.59 -1.93
C ALA A 104 10.68 2.01 -1.23
N SER A 105 10.80 0.67 -1.19
CA SER A 105 11.99 0.00 -0.64
C SER A 105 13.26 0.25 -1.47
N GLU A 106 13.14 0.34 -2.80
CA GLU A 106 14.27 0.67 -3.69
C GLU A 106 14.80 2.08 -3.45
N LEU A 107 13.91 3.01 -3.13
CA LEU A 107 14.25 4.40 -2.79
C LEU A 107 14.77 4.57 -1.35
N GLY A 108 14.89 3.48 -0.57
CA GLY A 108 15.33 3.53 0.82
C GLY A 108 14.25 3.93 1.81
N LEU A 109 13.02 4.08 1.37
CA LEU A 109 11.89 4.41 2.24
C LEU A 109 11.39 3.17 3.00
N GLY A 110 11.01 3.38 4.24
CA GLY A 110 10.15 2.45 4.97
C GLY A 110 8.72 2.54 4.44
N SER A 111 8.05 1.40 4.27
CA SER A 111 6.65 1.38 3.89
C SER A 111 5.89 0.19 4.48
N CYS A 112 4.57 0.34 4.58
CA CYS A 112 3.69 -0.72 5.08
C CYS A 112 2.34 -0.69 4.36
N TRP A 113 1.88 -1.85 3.92
CA TRP A 113 0.52 -2.08 3.47
C TRP A 113 -0.44 -2.02 4.68
N LEU A 114 -1.32 -1.03 4.72
CA LEU A 114 -2.41 -0.93 5.68
C LEU A 114 -3.71 -1.37 5.00
N GLN A 115 -4.12 -2.61 5.26
CA GLN A 115 -5.35 -3.18 4.68
C GLN A 115 -6.58 -2.43 5.19
N LEU A 116 -7.45 -2.00 4.26
CA LEU A 116 -8.74 -1.36 4.57
C LEU A 116 -9.91 -2.27 4.21
N ARG A 117 -9.88 -2.84 3.00
CA ARG A 117 -10.94 -3.71 2.50
C ARG A 117 -11.25 -4.83 3.50
N LEU A 118 -12.54 -5.01 3.81
CA LEU A 118 -13.06 -5.99 4.77
C LEU A 118 -12.53 -5.82 6.21
N ARG A 119 -12.23 -4.59 6.63
CA ARG A 119 -11.81 -4.28 8.00
C ARG A 119 -12.75 -3.28 8.65
N PRO A 120 -13.00 -3.39 9.97
CA PRO A 120 -13.72 -2.37 10.71
C PRO A 120 -12.81 -1.15 11.00
N SER A 121 -13.40 0.02 11.06
CA SER A 121 -12.75 1.22 11.61
C SER A 121 -12.84 1.26 13.15
N ASN A 122 -12.28 2.32 13.76
CA ASN A 122 -12.50 2.58 15.19
C ASN A 122 -13.88 3.20 15.48
N GLU A 123 -14.61 3.67 14.46
CA GLU A 123 -15.97 4.14 14.59
C GLU A 123 -16.94 2.94 14.55
N GLU A 124 -17.88 2.87 15.51
CA GLU A 124 -18.83 1.77 15.61
C GLU A 124 -19.76 1.73 14.38
N GLY A 125 -19.90 0.56 13.78
CA GLY A 125 -20.74 0.36 12.60
C GLY A 125 -20.17 0.87 11.29
N VAL A 126 -18.96 1.47 11.28
CA VAL A 126 -18.30 2.04 10.10
C VAL A 126 -17.14 1.15 9.67
N THR A 127 -17.13 0.75 8.41
CA THR A 127 -16.00 0.01 7.82
C THR A 127 -14.79 0.93 7.60
N ALA A 128 -13.60 0.34 7.47
CA ALA A 128 -12.38 1.11 7.17
C ALA A 128 -12.46 1.78 5.80
N GLU A 129 -13.14 1.16 4.83
CA GLU A 129 -13.37 1.70 3.49
C GLU A 129 -14.26 2.95 3.55
N GLU A 130 -15.41 2.87 4.23
CA GLU A 130 -16.32 4.02 4.43
C GLU A 130 -15.64 5.17 5.17
N PHE A 131 -14.87 4.83 6.21
CA PHE A 131 -14.13 5.82 7.00
C PHE A 131 -13.14 6.62 6.12
N VAL A 132 -12.34 5.92 5.30
CA VAL A 132 -11.34 6.55 4.43
C VAL A 132 -12.02 7.32 3.29
N ASN A 133 -13.03 6.74 2.65
CA ASN A 133 -13.77 7.37 1.57
C ASN A 133 -14.42 8.69 1.99
N ALA A 134 -15.02 8.73 3.18
CA ALA A 134 -15.62 9.97 3.72
C ALA A 134 -14.59 11.08 3.94
N ARG A 135 -13.37 10.72 4.36
CA ARG A 135 -12.30 11.70 4.62
C ARG A 135 -11.54 12.15 3.38
N LEU A 136 -11.44 11.29 2.38
CA LEU A 136 -10.74 11.61 1.13
C LEU A 136 -11.69 12.06 0.00
N GLY A 137 -13.00 12.05 0.24
CA GLY A 137 -14.01 12.51 -0.74
C GLY A 137 -14.12 11.60 -1.97
N ALA A 138 -13.84 10.30 -1.82
CA ALA A 138 -13.87 9.37 -2.94
C ALA A 138 -15.32 9.12 -3.41
N PRO A 139 -15.58 9.08 -4.73
CA PRO A 139 -16.89 8.72 -5.28
C PRO A 139 -17.23 7.25 -4.99
N THR A 140 -18.52 6.91 -5.04
CA THR A 140 -19.06 5.61 -4.57
C THR A 140 -18.60 4.41 -5.39
N ASN A 141 -18.28 4.59 -6.67
CA ASN A 141 -17.72 3.55 -7.55
C ASN A 141 -16.23 3.28 -7.30
N GLN A 142 -15.53 4.17 -6.58
CA GLN A 142 -14.14 3.98 -6.20
C GLN A 142 -14.04 3.15 -4.91
N LYS A 143 -13.44 1.96 -5.01
CA LYS A 143 -13.23 1.04 -3.89
C LYS A 143 -11.78 1.15 -3.43
N VAL A 144 -11.58 1.55 -2.19
CA VAL A 144 -10.23 1.60 -1.60
C VAL A 144 -9.82 0.21 -1.13
N GLU A 145 -8.69 -0.29 -1.63
CA GLU A 145 -8.13 -1.57 -1.18
C GLU A 145 -7.32 -1.40 0.10
N ALA A 146 -6.39 -0.45 0.09
CA ALA A 146 -5.44 -0.26 1.19
C ALA A 146 -4.79 1.13 1.12
N LEU A 147 -4.06 1.49 2.19
CA LEU A 147 -3.08 2.59 2.17
C LEU A 147 -1.66 2.03 2.10
N LEU A 148 -0.83 2.53 1.20
CA LEU A 148 0.61 2.42 1.31
C LEU A 148 1.09 3.55 2.23
N VAL A 149 1.36 3.22 3.49
CA VAL A 149 1.87 4.17 4.48
C VAL A 149 3.39 4.19 4.41
N MET A 150 4.03 5.35 4.38
CA MET A 150 5.47 5.46 4.16
C MET A 150 6.12 6.66 4.85
N GLY A 151 7.46 6.62 4.90
CA GLY A 151 8.33 7.68 5.39
C GLY A 151 9.78 7.24 5.38
N HIS A 152 10.70 8.16 5.63
CA HIS A 152 12.12 7.86 5.81
C HIS A 152 12.35 7.08 7.11
N ILE A 153 13.45 6.32 7.16
CA ILE A 153 13.84 5.46 8.28
C ILE A 153 15.32 5.65 8.59
N ASP A 154 15.68 5.56 9.86
CA ASP A 154 17.07 5.74 10.28
C ASP A 154 17.91 4.48 9.99
N GLU A 155 17.30 3.30 10.08
CA GLU A 155 17.97 2.02 9.84
C GLU A 155 17.13 1.12 8.93
N ALA A 156 17.78 0.55 7.91
CA ALA A 156 17.14 -0.44 7.04
C ALA A 156 16.83 -1.72 7.82
N PRO A 157 15.61 -2.26 7.73
CA PRO A 157 15.27 -3.50 8.41
C PRO A 157 16.08 -4.68 7.84
N LYS A 158 16.33 -5.69 8.67
CA LYS A 158 17.01 -6.91 8.23
C LYS A 158 16.26 -7.55 7.06
N ALA A 159 16.98 -7.83 5.97
CA ALA A 159 16.46 -8.53 4.80
C ALA A 159 15.86 -9.91 5.15
N ASN A 160 14.88 -10.34 4.38
CA ASN A 160 14.40 -11.71 4.43
C ASN A 160 15.44 -12.67 3.84
N GLY A 161 15.54 -13.89 4.37
CA GLY A 161 16.24 -14.97 3.67
C GLY A 161 15.55 -15.29 2.33
N LEU A 162 16.33 -15.78 1.38
CA LEU A 162 15.75 -16.35 0.16
C LEU A 162 14.98 -17.62 0.54
N PRO A 163 13.68 -17.74 0.25
CA PRO A 163 12.93 -18.93 0.59
C PRO A 163 13.35 -20.11 -0.28
N GLU A 164 13.42 -21.29 0.31
CA GLU A 164 13.59 -22.53 -0.43
C GLU A 164 12.27 -22.93 -1.11
N ILE A 165 12.39 -23.46 -2.32
CA ILE A 165 11.25 -24.06 -3.03
C ILE A 165 11.06 -25.47 -2.51
N ASN A 166 9.92 -25.76 -1.91
CA ASN A 166 9.60 -27.09 -1.37
C ASN A 166 8.24 -27.60 -1.89
N GLY A 167 8.05 -28.90 -1.80
CA GLY A 167 6.86 -29.59 -2.28
C GLY A 167 5.57 -29.31 -1.51
N GLU A 168 5.65 -28.63 -0.36
CA GLU A 168 4.45 -28.24 0.41
C GLU A 168 3.68 -27.09 -0.22
N LYS A 169 4.38 -26.25 -0.98
CA LYS A 169 3.81 -25.03 -1.59
C LYS A 169 3.92 -24.97 -3.10
N VAL A 170 4.73 -25.86 -3.68
CA VAL A 170 4.94 -25.91 -5.13
C VAL A 170 4.69 -27.34 -5.60
N HIS A 171 3.62 -27.51 -6.33
CA HIS A 171 3.21 -28.80 -6.89
C HIS A 171 3.44 -28.79 -8.39
N SER A 172 3.82 -29.93 -8.98
CA SER A 172 3.99 -30.09 -10.43
C SER A 172 2.80 -30.83 -11.00
N GLU A 173 2.15 -30.23 -12.02
CA GLU A 173 1.02 -30.77 -12.77
C GLU A 173 -0.26 -30.98 -11.96
N ARG A 174 -0.16 -31.35 -10.69
CA ARG A 174 -1.31 -31.65 -9.80
C ARG A 174 -1.06 -31.16 -8.39
N TRP A 175 -2.13 -30.89 -7.68
CA TRP A 175 -2.11 -30.61 -6.24
C TRP A 175 -1.71 -31.86 -5.46
#